data_0554944dd0787b9ca9e6327b7ce9abe4
#
_entry.id   0554944dd0787b9ca9e6327b7ce9abe4
#
_cell.length_a   1.000
_cell.length_b   1.000
_cell.length_c   1.000
_cell.angle_alpha   90.00
_cell.angle_beta   90.00
_cell.angle_gamma   90.00
#
_symmetry.space_group_name_H-M   'P 1'
#
loop_
_entity.id
_entity.type
_entity.pdbx_description
1 polymer ?
#
loop_
_entity_poly.entity_id
_entity_poly.type
_entity_poly.pdbx_seq_one_letter_code
_entity_poly.pdbx_strand_id
1 'polypeptide(L)'
;MKLYENSVFSDEMQISGKCDCIEAVRDENGCTIPAVDFPVRLLPVEYKHGKIRDESEYKIQLCAEAMCLEEMYHTTIPAGALFYITAHRRVDVELDEALREQVRQTVQKLWKVRREMLIPSAVYGPKCKRCSMQEYCMPKVKTSAKEYCKALLLEAERVETE
;
A
#
# COMPACT_ATOMS: atom_id res chain seq x y z
N MET A 1 -3.58 17.50 -19.33
CA MET A 1 -4.43 16.32 -19.64
C MET A 1 -4.53 15.44 -18.40
N LYS A 2 -5.61 14.65 -18.26
CA LYS A 2 -5.75 13.67 -17.18
C LYS A 2 -5.86 12.28 -17.78
N LEU A 3 -5.06 11.33 -17.25
CA LEU A 3 -5.09 9.93 -17.59
C LEU A 3 -5.64 9.19 -16.37
N TYR A 4 -6.65 8.35 -16.58
CA TYR A 4 -7.34 7.65 -15.48
C TYR A 4 -7.04 6.16 -15.50
N GLU A 5 -6.97 5.57 -14.31
CA GLU A 5 -6.84 4.12 -14.13
C GLU A 5 -5.65 3.47 -14.86
N ASN A 6 -4.50 4.15 -14.85
CA ASN A 6 -3.31 3.67 -15.53
C ASN A 6 -2.56 2.63 -14.70
N SER A 7 -2.25 1.49 -15.33
CA SER A 7 -1.38 0.51 -14.72
C SER A 7 0.04 1.06 -14.61
N VAL A 8 0.64 0.88 -13.45
CA VAL A 8 2.01 1.26 -13.14
C VAL A 8 2.78 0.06 -12.61
N PHE A 9 4.07 -0.02 -12.87
CA PHE A 9 4.92 -1.09 -12.40
C PHE A 9 6.37 -0.63 -12.21
N SER A 10 7.08 -1.33 -11.37
CA SER A 10 8.52 -1.21 -11.18
C SER A 10 9.14 -2.61 -11.18
N ASP A 11 10.06 -2.84 -12.13
CA ASP A 11 10.82 -4.08 -12.19
C ASP A 11 11.90 -4.10 -11.09
N GLU A 12 12.46 -2.94 -10.73
CA GLU A 12 13.43 -2.82 -9.64
C GLU A 12 12.82 -3.19 -8.29
N MET A 13 11.67 -2.63 -7.97
CA MET A 13 10.95 -2.93 -6.72
C MET A 13 10.09 -4.19 -6.80
N GLN A 14 9.86 -4.73 -7.99
CA GLN A 14 8.97 -5.88 -8.25
C GLN A 14 7.55 -5.65 -7.72
N ILE A 15 7.01 -4.47 -7.94
CA ILE A 15 5.64 -4.11 -7.58
C ILE A 15 4.88 -3.63 -8.82
N SER A 16 3.58 -3.75 -8.76
CA SER A 16 2.68 -3.18 -9.75
C SER A 16 1.42 -2.66 -9.06
N GLY A 17 0.77 -1.71 -9.68
CA GLY A 17 -0.43 -1.10 -9.16
C GLY A 17 -1.24 -0.41 -10.24
N LYS A 18 -2.20 0.37 -9.81
CA LYS A 18 -3.05 1.17 -10.66
C LYS A 18 -3.17 2.57 -10.08
N CYS A 19 -2.69 3.55 -10.80
CA CYS A 19 -2.80 4.95 -10.41
C CYS A 19 -4.18 5.46 -10.80
N ASP A 20 -4.92 6.05 -9.85
CA ASP A 20 -6.28 6.55 -10.08
C ASP A 20 -6.32 7.62 -11.16
N CYS A 21 -5.39 8.58 -11.09
CA CYS A 21 -5.27 9.65 -12.07
C CYS A 21 -3.82 10.12 -12.19
N ILE A 22 -3.38 10.41 -13.40
CA ILE A 22 -2.12 11.08 -13.67
C ILE A 22 -2.44 12.40 -14.39
N GLU A 23 -2.10 13.50 -13.78
CA GLU A 23 -2.14 14.81 -14.42
C GLU A 23 -0.86 15.00 -15.23
N ALA A 24 -0.99 15.08 -16.56
CA ALA A 24 0.11 15.35 -17.48
C ALA A 24 0.04 16.78 -17.95
N VAL A 25 1.04 17.57 -17.58
CA VAL A 25 1.16 19.00 -17.91
C VAL A 25 2.30 19.17 -18.88
N ARG A 26 2.07 19.88 -19.99
CA ARG A 26 3.12 20.15 -20.98
C ARG A 26 4.32 20.83 -20.32
N ASP A 27 5.50 20.27 -20.52
CA ASP A 27 6.75 20.76 -19.94
C ASP A 27 7.90 20.33 -20.85
N GLU A 28 8.69 21.29 -21.35
CA GLU A 28 9.80 21.01 -22.26
C GLU A 28 10.90 20.15 -21.62
N ASN A 29 11.02 20.18 -20.29
CA ASN A 29 11.95 19.35 -19.53
C ASN A 29 11.30 18.05 -19.02
N GLY A 30 10.09 17.75 -19.46
CA GLY A 30 9.33 16.56 -19.04
C GLY A 30 9.74 15.30 -19.80
N CYS A 31 8.99 14.22 -19.56
CA CYS A 31 9.15 12.95 -20.25
C CYS A 31 8.15 12.79 -21.38
N THR A 32 8.43 11.86 -22.28
CA THR A 32 7.49 11.41 -23.32
C THR A 32 6.63 10.27 -22.80
N ILE A 33 5.34 10.33 -23.08
CA ILE A 33 4.39 9.26 -22.77
C ILE A 33 3.59 8.89 -24.03
N PRO A 34 3.12 7.64 -24.19
CA PRO A 34 2.41 7.21 -25.41
C PRO A 34 1.13 7.99 -25.73
N ALA A 35 0.55 8.65 -24.74
CA ALA A 35 -0.74 9.35 -24.87
C ALA A 35 -0.66 10.70 -25.57
N VAL A 36 0.54 11.28 -25.71
CA VAL A 36 0.77 12.60 -26.33
C VAL A 36 2.13 12.62 -27.07
N ASP A 37 2.24 13.49 -28.06
CA ASP A 37 3.43 13.68 -28.91
C ASP A 37 4.35 14.84 -28.48
N PHE A 38 4.16 15.35 -27.26
CA PHE A 38 4.99 16.39 -26.65
C PHE A 38 5.42 16.02 -25.23
N PRO A 39 6.54 16.56 -24.73
CA PRO A 39 7.00 16.27 -23.37
C PRO A 39 6.05 16.77 -22.31
N VAL A 40 5.89 16.01 -21.23
CA VAL A 40 5.01 16.32 -20.12
C VAL A 40 5.67 16.06 -18.77
N ARG A 41 5.33 16.89 -17.79
CA ARG A 41 5.55 16.59 -16.40
C ARG A 41 4.35 15.80 -15.86
N LEU A 42 4.63 14.71 -15.18
CA LEU A 42 3.63 13.84 -14.57
C LEU A 42 3.40 14.21 -13.11
N LEU A 43 2.16 14.14 -12.69
CA LEU A 43 1.76 14.34 -11.31
C LEU A 43 0.67 13.30 -10.96
N PRO A 44 1.00 12.27 -10.19
CA PRO A 44 0.02 11.28 -9.76
C PRO A 44 -0.94 11.89 -8.75
N VAL A 45 -2.20 11.52 -8.87
CA VAL A 45 -3.30 11.96 -7.99
C VAL A 45 -4.09 10.75 -7.55
N GLU A 46 -4.09 10.50 -6.27
CA GLU A 46 -4.84 9.41 -5.65
C GLU A 46 -6.17 9.92 -5.09
N TYR A 47 -7.28 9.29 -5.45
CA TYR A 47 -8.62 9.66 -4.99
C TYR A 47 -8.99 8.90 -3.72
N LYS A 48 -9.44 9.63 -2.70
CA LYS A 48 -9.83 9.06 -1.41
C LYS A 48 -11.29 9.36 -1.09
N HIS A 49 -12.02 8.31 -0.74
CA HIS A 49 -13.35 8.43 -0.17
C HIS A 49 -13.23 8.55 1.36
N GLY A 50 -13.94 9.51 1.95
CA GLY A 50 -14.03 9.66 3.40
C GLY A 50 -13.41 10.94 3.93
N LYS A 51 -13.20 10.96 5.26
CA LYS A 51 -12.68 12.13 5.97
C LYS A 51 -11.14 12.13 5.92
N ILE A 52 -10.56 13.32 5.90
CA ILE A 52 -9.13 13.53 6.07
C ILE A 52 -8.72 12.97 7.44
N ARG A 53 -7.74 12.06 7.43
CA ARG A 53 -7.19 11.40 8.62
C ARG A 53 -5.67 11.43 8.55
N ASP A 54 -5.00 10.63 9.39
CA ASP A 54 -3.58 10.35 9.21
C ASP A 54 -3.35 9.81 7.79
N GLU A 55 -2.54 10.54 7.03
CA GLU A 55 -2.33 10.33 5.59
C GLU A 55 -1.08 9.48 5.31
N SER A 56 -0.39 8.98 6.33
CA SER A 56 0.89 8.29 6.18
C SER A 56 0.81 7.11 5.21
N GLU A 57 -0.23 6.27 5.34
CA GLU A 57 -0.44 5.11 4.45
C GLU A 57 -0.74 5.55 3.00
N TYR A 58 -1.49 6.63 2.82
CA TYR A 58 -1.84 7.16 1.50
C TYR A 58 -0.65 7.83 0.80
N LYS A 59 0.21 8.50 1.57
CA LYS A 59 1.44 9.10 1.06
C LYS A 59 2.42 8.03 0.58
N ILE A 60 2.55 6.92 1.32
CA ILE A 60 3.36 5.77 0.90
C ILE A 60 2.83 5.17 -0.40
N GLN A 61 1.52 4.99 -0.55
CA GLN A 61 0.90 4.50 -1.77
C GLN A 61 1.20 5.43 -2.95
N LEU A 62 0.88 6.71 -2.81
CA LEU A 62 1.12 7.73 -3.84
C LEU A 62 2.59 7.81 -4.25
N CYS A 63 3.50 7.73 -3.29
CA CYS A 63 4.94 7.74 -3.55
C CYS A 63 5.39 6.46 -4.29
N ALA A 64 4.87 5.29 -3.94
CA ALA A 64 5.16 4.05 -4.66
C ALA A 64 4.69 4.11 -6.12
N GLU A 65 3.51 4.67 -6.38
CA GLU A 65 3.00 4.89 -7.74
C GLU A 65 3.88 5.88 -8.52
N ALA A 66 4.32 6.96 -7.88
CA ALA A 66 5.25 7.91 -8.50
C ALA A 66 6.59 7.25 -8.84
N MET A 67 7.16 6.44 -7.94
CA MET A 67 8.42 5.72 -8.20
C MET A 67 8.27 4.72 -9.36
N CYS A 68 7.12 4.05 -9.51
CA CYS A 68 6.83 3.23 -10.68
C CYS A 68 6.82 4.07 -11.97
N LEU A 69 6.14 5.21 -11.96
CA LEU A 69 6.08 6.11 -13.11
C LEU A 69 7.46 6.68 -13.49
N GLU A 70 8.29 6.99 -12.50
CA GLU A 70 9.67 7.45 -12.71
C GLU A 70 10.51 6.41 -13.46
N GLU A 71 10.39 5.14 -13.04
CA GLU A 71 11.08 4.03 -13.71
C GLU A 71 10.54 3.82 -15.14
N MET A 72 9.21 3.76 -15.30
CA MET A 72 8.56 3.54 -16.61
C MET A 72 8.89 4.61 -17.64
N TYR A 73 9.02 5.87 -17.22
CA TYR A 73 9.18 7.01 -18.14
C TYR A 73 10.54 7.71 -18.00
N HIS A 74 11.46 7.15 -17.21
CA HIS A 74 12.80 7.71 -16.97
C HIS A 74 12.78 9.19 -16.61
N THR A 75 11.94 9.53 -15.64
CA THR A 75 11.68 10.91 -15.20
C THR A 75 11.78 11.04 -13.67
N THR A 76 11.66 12.27 -13.17
CA THR A 76 11.57 12.53 -11.73
C THR A 76 10.25 13.18 -11.39
N ILE A 77 9.57 12.67 -10.37
CA ILE A 77 8.26 13.17 -9.92
C ILE A 77 8.39 13.64 -8.47
N PRO A 78 8.66 14.93 -8.23
CA PRO A 78 8.94 15.45 -6.89
C PRO A 78 7.69 15.62 -6.02
N ALA A 79 6.49 15.57 -6.61
CA ALA A 79 5.25 15.79 -5.90
C ALA A 79 4.10 14.98 -6.51
N GLY A 80 3.10 14.72 -5.70
CA GLY A 80 1.80 14.16 -6.10
C GLY A 80 0.68 14.80 -5.31
N ALA A 81 -0.55 14.31 -5.41
CA ALA A 81 -1.67 14.84 -4.66
C ALA A 81 -2.62 13.74 -4.18
N LEU A 82 -3.21 13.96 -3.02
CA LEU A 82 -4.38 13.23 -2.53
C LEU A 82 -5.63 14.08 -2.77
N PHE A 83 -6.65 13.52 -3.38
CA PHE A 83 -7.91 14.21 -3.61
C PHE A 83 -9.05 13.55 -2.85
N TYR A 84 -9.56 14.23 -1.84
CA TYR A 84 -10.69 13.77 -1.02
C TYR A 84 -12.01 14.13 -1.70
N ILE A 85 -12.67 13.14 -2.30
CA ILE A 85 -13.89 13.33 -3.10
C ILE A 85 -15.01 13.96 -2.27
N THR A 86 -15.29 13.41 -1.07
CA THR A 86 -16.38 13.90 -0.21
C THR A 86 -16.14 15.33 0.30
N ALA A 87 -14.89 15.68 0.57
CA ALA A 87 -14.52 17.01 1.08
C ALA A 87 -14.21 18.01 -0.04
N HIS A 88 -14.18 17.58 -1.30
CA HIS A 88 -13.71 18.36 -2.45
C HIS A 88 -12.36 19.03 -2.18
N ARG A 89 -11.47 18.32 -1.49
CA ARG A 89 -10.19 18.88 -1.05
C ARG A 89 -9.01 18.15 -1.67
N ARG A 90 -8.09 18.91 -2.25
CA ARG A 90 -6.79 18.46 -2.69
C ARG A 90 -5.75 18.74 -1.61
N VAL A 91 -4.87 17.78 -1.38
CA VAL A 91 -3.70 17.90 -0.50
C VAL A 91 -2.49 17.54 -1.34
N ASP A 92 -1.61 18.49 -1.59
CA ASP A 92 -0.37 18.24 -2.30
C ASP A 92 0.63 17.57 -1.35
N VAL A 93 1.37 16.60 -1.88
CA VAL A 93 2.31 15.77 -1.14
C VAL A 93 3.67 15.90 -1.81
N GLU A 94 4.65 16.36 -1.06
CA GLU A 94 6.05 16.29 -1.47
C GLU A 94 6.55 14.85 -1.37
N LEU A 95 7.18 14.36 -2.43
CA LEU A 95 7.72 13.00 -2.51
C LEU A 95 9.22 13.03 -2.24
N ASP A 96 9.55 13.39 -0.99
CA ASP A 96 10.92 13.54 -0.51
C ASP A 96 11.64 12.18 -0.34
N GLU A 97 12.95 12.22 -0.09
CA GLU A 97 13.75 11.01 0.07
C GLU A 97 13.37 10.21 1.32
N ALA A 98 12.88 10.85 2.36
CA ALA A 98 12.43 10.16 3.56
C ALA A 98 11.19 9.30 3.27
N LEU A 99 10.24 9.81 2.50
CA LEU A 99 9.05 9.08 2.07
C LEU A 99 9.41 7.95 1.09
N ARG A 100 10.34 8.18 0.15
CA ARG A 100 10.85 7.16 -0.77
C ARG A 100 11.52 6.01 -0.04
N GLU A 101 12.31 6.32 0.99
CA GLU A 101 12.93 5.29 1.82
C GLU A 101 11.88 4.47 2.60
N GLN A 102 10.80 5.08 3.08
CA GLN A 102 9.68 4.36 3.69
C GLN A 102 9.01 3.40 2.69
N VAL A 103 8.86 3.80 1.42
CA VAL A 103 8.37 2.91 0.36
C VAL A 103 9.30 1.72 0.19
N ARG A 104 10.61 1.93 0.00
CA ARG A 104 11.60 0.86 -0.17
C ARG A 104 11.58 -0.13 0.99
N GLN A 105 11.58 0.36 2.22
CA GLN A 105 11.50 -0.48 3.41
C GLN A 105 10.18 -1.27 3.51
N THR A 106 9.08 -0.66 3.11
CA THR A 106 7.77 -1.32 3.11
C THR A 106 7.74 -2.45 2.08
N VAL A 107 8.24 -2.20 0.88
CA VAL A 107 8.37 -3.20 -0.19
C VAL A 107 9.29 -4.36 0.23
N GLN A 108 10.44 -4.06 0.84
CA GLN A 108 11.35 -5.09 1.35
C GLN A 108 10.70 -5.98 2.41
N LYS A 109 9.95 -5.39 3.35
CA LYS A 109 9.19 -6.14 4.36
C LYS A 109 8.11 -7.01 3.72
N LEU A 110 7.39 -6.49 2.73
CA LEU A 110 6.38 -7.24 1.98
C LEU A 110 7.01 -8.47 1.30
N TRP A 111 8.12 -8.29 0.61
CA TRP A 111 8.84 -9.37 -0.07
C TRP A 111 9.43 -10.38 0.91
N LYS A 112 9.89 -9.94 2.08
CA LYS A 112 10.33 -10.86 3.14
C LYS A 112 9.19 -11.76 3.61
N VAL A 113 8.03 -11.18 3.97
CA VAL A 113 6.83 -11.92 4.37
C VAL A 113 6.42 -12.94 3.31
N ARG A 114 6.43 -12.53 2.03
CA ARG A 114 6.04 -13.39 0.92
C ARG A 114 7.04 -14.54 0.67
N ARG A 115 8.34 -14.26 0.66
CA ARG A 115 9.39 -15.28 0.41
C ARG A 115 9.49 -16.29 1.56
N GLU A 116 9.36 -15.84 2.78
CA GLU A 116 9.44 -16.68 3.97
C GLU A 116 8.10 -17.34 4.30
N MET A 117 7.06 -17.13 3.51
CA MET A 117 5.70 -17.64 3.74
C MET A 117 5.19 -17.33 5.15
N LEU A 118 5.59 -16.19 5.69
CA LEU A 118 5.24 -15.79 7.04
C LEU A 118 3.77 -15.36 7.13
N ILE A 119 3.08 -15.86 8.13
CA ILE A 119 1.77 -15.33 8.53
C ILE A 119 2.04 -14.35 9.68
N PRO A 120 1.88 -13.04 9.48
CA PRO A 120 2.08 -12.05 10.54
C PRO A 120 1.13 -12.31 11.71
N SER A 121 1.63 -12.14 12.94
CA SER A 121 0.80 -12.25 14.13
C SER A 121 -0.33 -11.21 14.11
N ALA A 122 -1.54 -11.68 14.30
CA ALA A 122 -2.69 -10.81 14.35
C ALA A 122 -2.77 -10.05 15.69
N VAL A 123 -2.93 -8.74 15.63
CA VAL A 123 -3.15 -7.89 16.80
C VAL A 123 -4.58 -7.38 16.77
N TYR A 124 -5.40 -7.79 17.75
CA TYR A 124 -6.78 -7.33 17.85
C TYR A 124 -6.83 -5.83 18.20
N GLY A 125 -7.62 -5.08 17.45
CA GLY A 125 -7.79 -3.65 17.64
C GLY A 125 -9.14 -3.13 17.12
N PRO A 126 -9.41 -1.82 17.24
CA PRO A 126 -10.68 -1.22 16.80
C PRO A 126 -11.05 -1.49 15.34
N LYS A 127 -10.05 -1.58 14.46
CA LYS A 127 -10.24 -1.89 13.04
C LYS A 127 -10.79 -3.29 12.78
N CYS A 128 -10.57 -4.23 13.70
CA CYS A 128 -11.04 -5.61 13.54
C CYS A 128 -12.56 -5.74 13.56
N LYS A 129 -13.27 -4.85 14.26
CA LYS A 129 -14.75 -4.88 14.37
C LYS A 129 -15.46 -4.75 13.02
N ARG A 130 -14.80 -4.17 12.02
CA ARG A 130 -15.34 -3.91 10.67
C ARG A 130 -14.46 -4.54 9.58
N CYS A 131 -13.62 -5.49 9.93
CA CYS A 131 -12.70 -6.15 9.02
C CYS A 131 -13.35 -7.41 8.46
N SER A 132 -13.49 -7.50 7.14
CA SER A 132 -14.02 -8.68 6.45
C SER A 132 -13.17 -9.93 6.65
N MET A 133 -11.90 -9.77 7.02
CA MET A 133 -10.97 -10.87 7.28
C MET A 133 -10.96 -11.33 8.72
N GLN A 134 -11.79 -10.78 9.61
CA GLN A 134 -11.74 -11.08 11.04
C GLN A 134 -11.90 -12.56 11.36
N GLU A 135 -12.82 -13.24 10.65
CA GLU A 135 -13.10 -14.67 10.85
C GLU A 135 -11.93 -15.57 10.41
N TYR A 136 -11.24 -15.20 9.33
CA TYR A 136 -10.05 -15.92 8.86
C TYR A 136 -8.80 -15.59 9.65
N CYS A 137 -8.65 -14.32 10.01
CA CYS A 137 -7.49 -13.81 10.76
C CYS A 137 -7.50 -14.24 12.22
N MET A 138 -8.67 -14.48 12.81
CA MET A 138 -8.89 -14.88 14.20
C MET A 138 -8.02 -14.10 15.22
N PRO A 139 -8.02 -12.76 15.21
CA PRO A 139 -7.05 -11.95 15.95
C PRO A 139 -7.20 -12.03 17.49
N LYS A 140 -8.24 -12.68 17.97
CA LYS A 140 -8.46 -12.91 19.41
C LYS A 140 -7.89 -14.25 19.90
N VAL A 141 -7.56 -15.15 18.98
CA VAL A 141 -6.98 -16.45 19.30
C VAL A 141 -5.51 -16.25 19.64
N LYS A 142 -5.13 -16.53 20.88
CA LYS A 142 -3.78 -16.30 21.39
C LYS A 142 -2.93 -17.58 21.40
N THR A 143 -3.58 -18.74 21.32
CA THR A 143 -2.93 -20.05 21.34
C THR A 143 -2.91 -20.66 19.95
N SER A 144 -1.78 -21.24 19.56
CA SER A 144 -1.70 -22.03 18.32
C SER A 144 -2.58 -23.29 18.42
N ALA A 145 -3.06 -23.81 17.30
CA ALA A 145 -3.80 -25.07 17.29
C ALA A 145 -3.02 -26.21 17.96
N LYS A 146 -1.69 -26.24 17.79
CA LYS A 146 -0.81 -27.22 18.43
C LYS A 146 -0.80 -27.10 19.95
N GLU A 147 -0.74 -25.89 20.49
CA GLU A 147 -0.78 -25.66 21.94
C GLU A 147 -2.16 -25.99 22.51
N TYR A 148 -3.22 -25.66 21.78
CA TYR A 148 -4.58 -26.02 22.16
C TYR A 148 -4.78 -27.55 22.22
N CYS A 149 -4.36 -28.28 21.18
CA CYS A 149 -4.42 -29.74 21.15
C CYS A 149 -3.59 -30.37 22.29
N LYS A 150 -2.41 -29.83 22.58
CA LYS A 150 -1.58 -30.32 23.72
C LYS A 150 -2.28 -30.07 25.05
N ALA A 151 -2.93 -28.95 25.23
CA ALA A 151 -3.71 -28.67 26.47
C ALA A 151 -4.87 -29.63 26.63
N LEU A 152 -5.62 -29.94 25.55
CA LEU A 152 -6.72 -30.91 25.57
C LEU A 152 -6.24 -32.32 25.92
N LEU A 153 -5.11 -32.79 25.36
CA LEU A 153 -4.53 -34.11 25.67
C LEU A 153 -4.15 -34.22 27.14
N LEU A 154 -3.51 -33.18 27.69
CA LEU A 154 -3.15 -33.15 29.12
C LEU A 154 -4.38 -33.15 30.06
N GLU A 155 -5.47 -32.52 29.63
CA GLU A 155 -6.71 -32.51 30.38
C GLU A 155 -7.41 -33.88 30.33
N ALA A 156 -7.43 -34.52 29.15
CA ALA A 156 -7.95 -35.89 29.00
C ALA A 156 -7.21 -36.91 29.88
N GLU A 157 -5.85 -36.86 29.92
CA GLU A 157 -5.03 -37.74 30.77
C GLU A 157 -5.33 -37.56 32.27
N ARG A 158 -5.70 -36.36 32.71
CA ARG A 158 -6.08 -36.10 34.12
C ARG A 158 -7.42 -36.72 34.49
N VAL A 159 -8.37 -36.74 33.57
CA VAL A 159 -9.72 -37.30 33.81
C VAL A 159 -9.65 -38.84 33.86
N GLU A 160 -8.73 -39.47 33.16
CA GLU A 160 -8.54 -40.95 33.19
C GLU A 160 -7.83 -41.46 34.47
N THR A 161 -7.23 -40.54 35.25
CA THR A 161 -6.49 -40.87 36.47
C THR A 161 -7.28 -40.61 37.78
N GLU A 162 -8.50 -40.10 37.72
CA GLU A 162 -9.44 -39.99 38.82
C GLU A 162 -10.52 -41.09 38.78
#